data_ef4a582805dc770c60af397abe814b2e
#
_entry.id   ef4a582805dc770c60af397abe814b2e
#
_cell.length_a   1.000
_cell.length_b   1.000
_cell.length_c   1.000
_cell.angle_alpha   90.00
_cell.angle_beta   90.00
_cell.angle_gamma   90.00
#
_symmetry.space_group_name_H-M   'P 1'
#
loop_
_entity.id
_entity.type
_entity.pdbx_description
1 polymer ?
#
loop_
_entity_poly.entity_id
_entity_poly.type
_entity_poly.pdbx_seq_one_letter_code
_entity_poly.pdbx_strand_id
1 'polypeptide(L)'
;MTDTTAPAPEAQTDEALLARFQRSKNQPPSSQTLGFRVIAVNQAEKTVEITFEAKAEVMGNPMKQIQGGYLCAMLDECMSVACQVASGMTSVAPTLEMKTSFLRPGMPGPMRGIGRVIKWGRTIAFTEGQLFDGEGRLLATATGTALPTPFKNYKS
;
A
#
# COMPACT_ATOMS: atom_id res chain seq x y z
N MET A 1 26.84 27.44 27.00
CA MET A 1 26.32 26.16 26.54
C MET A 1 25.07 26.47 25.74
N THR A 2 25.19 26.54 24.41
CA THR A 2 24.07 26.79 23.49
C THR A 2 23.50 25.43 23.11
N ASP A 3 22.33 25.14 23.65
CA ASP A 3 21.53 23.96 23.27
C ASP A 3 21.01 24.17 21.84
N THR A 4 21.70 23.56 20.87
CA THR A 4 21.28 23.56 19.47
C THR A 4 20.45 22.34 19.26
N THR A 5 19.21 22.36 19.74
CA THR A 5 18.19 21.36 19.38
C THR A 5 17.92 21.55 17.89
N ALA A 6 18.33 20.58 17.06
CA ALA A 6 17.99 20.58 15.65
C ALA A 6 16.45 20.63 15.52
N PRO A 7 15.90 21.50 14.62
CA PRO A 7 14.47 21.58 14.44
C PRO A 7 13.93 20.20 14.07
N ALA A 8 12.82 19.81 14.69
CA ALA A 8 12.10 18.61 14.31
C ALA A 8 11.77 18.69 12.79
N PRO A 9 11.89 17.59 12.02
CA PRO A 9 11.57 17.63 10.61
C PRO A 9 10.13 18.13 10.45
N GLU A 10 9.96 19.18 9.62
CA GLU A 10 8.62 19.71 9.29
C GLU A 10 7.73 18.55 8.85
N ALA A 11 6.55 18.46 9.43
CA ALA A 11 5.57 17.45 9.07
C ALA A 11 5.25 17.62 7.57
N GLN A 12 5.54 16.62 6.76
CA GLN A 12 5.21 16.64 5.33
C GLN A 12 3.69 16.75 5.18
N THR A 13 3.21 17.61 4.27
CA THR A 13 1.78 17.65 3.94
C THR A 13 1.39 16.43 3.12
N ASP A 14 0.10 16.10 3.10
CA ASP A 14 -0.41 14.99 2.29
C ASP A 14 -0.13 15.19 0.80
N GLU A 15 -0.19 16.44 0.30
CA GLU A 15 0.15 16.79 -1.08
C GLU A 15 1.63 16.54 -1.39
N ALA A 16 2.53 16.92 -0.48
CA ALA A 16 3.97 16.68 -0.64
C ALA A 16 4.29 15.19 -0.65
N LEU A 17 3.60 14.42 0.21
CA LEU A 17 3.75 12.99 0.31
C LEU A 17 3.23 12.29 -0.95
N LEU A 18 2.05 12.65 -1.42
CA LEU A 18 1.46 12.14 -2.67
C LEU A 18 2.40 12.44 -3.86
N ALA A 19 2.88 13.68 -3.97
CA ALA A 19 3.81 14.07 -5.01
C ALA A 19 5.11 13.25 -4.99
N ARG A 20 5.59 12.84 -3.81
CA ARG A 20 6.77 11.98 -3.67
C ARG A 20 6.52 10.59 -4.26
N PHE A 21 5.37 9.97 -3.99
CA PHE A 21 4.98 8.69 -4.61
C PHE A 21 4.88 8.82 -6.14
N GLN A 22 4.25 9.89 -6.64
CA GLN A 22 4.01 10.08 -8.07
C GLN A 22 5.27 10.41 -8.87
N ARG A 23 6.27 11.04 -8.25
CA ARG A 23 7.58 11.36 -8.89
C ARG A 23 8.56 10.19 -8.88
N SER A 24 8.30 9.15 -8.10
CA SER A 24 9.22 8.01 -8.02
C SER A 24 9.31 7.30 -9.38
N LYS A 25 10.49 7.41 -10.02
CA LYS A 25 10.78 6.74 -11.29
C LYS A 25 11.18 5.27 -11.09
N ASN A 26 11.52 4.89 -9.87
CA ASN A 26 12.00 3.54 -9.52
C ASN A 26 10.91 2.76 -8.79
N GLN A 27 9.83 2.45 -9.50
CA GLN A 27 8.85 1.51 -8.99
C GLN A 27 9.41 0.09 -9.06
N PRO A 28 9.22 -0.74 -8.01
CA PRO A 28 9.57 -2.16 -8.06
C PRO A 28 8.91 -2.87 -9.25
N PRO A 29 9.53 -3.91 -9.83
CA PRO A 29 8.92 -4.67 -10.93
C PRO A 29 7.53 -5.23 -10.61
N SER A 30 7.30 -5.63 -9.35
CA SER A 30 5.97 -6.07 -8.87
C SER A 30 4.92 -4.97 -9.03
N SER A 31 5.20 -3.77 -8.53
CA SER A 31 4.29 -2.62 -8.62
C SER A 31 4.03 -2.20 -10.07
N GLN A 32 5.07 -2.28 -10.94
CA GLN A 32 4.90 -2.04 -12.39
C GLN A 32 3.98 -3.08 -13.03
N THR A 33 4.15 -4.37 -12.67
CA THR A 33 3.29 -5.45 -13.15
C THR A 33 1.83 -5.21 -12.78
N LEU A 34 1.58 -4.75 -11.55
CA LEU A 34 0.23 -4.46 -11.05
C LEU A 34 -0.38 -3.19 -11.64
N GLY A 35 0.38 -2.36 -12.38
CA GLY A 35 -0.10 -1.06 -12.86
C GLY A 35 -0.37 -0.08 -11.71
N PHE A 36 0.42 -0.21 -10.64
CA PHE A 36 0.31 0.52 -9.38
C PHE A 36 0.45 2.05 -9.56
N ARG A 37 -0.47 2.81 -8.94
CA ARG A 37 -0.39 4.26 -8.84
C ARG A 37 -1.07 4.77 -7.57
N VAL A 38 -0.36 5.46 -6.71
CA VAL A 38 -0.95 6.16 -5.55
C VAL A 38 -1.74 7.38 -6.04
N ILE A 39 -2.98 7.50 -5.63
CA ILE A 39 -3.89 8.59 -6.04
C ILE A 39 -4.32 9.48 -4.88
N ALA A 40 -4.28 8.98 -3.64
CA ALA A 40 -4.55 9.79 -2.45
C ALA A 40 -3.80 9.24 -1.24
N VAL A 41 -3.43 10.12 -0.34
CA VAL A 41 -2.86 9.79 0.98
C VAL A 41 -3.52 10.66 2.05
N ASN A 42 -3.61 10.13 3.26
CA ASN A 42 -4.03 10.88 4.44
C ASN A 42 -3.23 10.39 5.65
N GLN A 43 -2.28 11.19 6.10
CA GLN A 43 -1.40 10.84 7.23
C GLN A 43 -2.14 10.79 8.55
N ALA A 44 -3.11 11.68 8.78
CA ALA A 44 -3.88 11.72 10.02
C ALA A 44 -4.69 10.42 10.20
N GLU A 45 -5.33 9.97 9.13
CA GLU A 45 -6.10 8.71 9.10
C GLU A 45 -5.24 7.48 8.81
N LYS A 46 -3.96 7.67 8.45
CA LYS A 46 -3.01 6.61 8.06
C LYS A 46 -3.54 5.75 6.92
N THR A 47 -4.13 6.39 5.91
CA THR A 47 -4.74 5.74 4.75
C THR A 47 -4.06 6.11 3.45
N VAL A 48 -4.19 5.22 2.48
CA VAL A 48 -3.76 5.43 1.10
C VAL A 48 -4.82 4.89 0.15
N GLU A 49 -5.00 5.55 -0.99
CA GLU A 49 -5.74 5.01 -2.12
C GLU A 49 -4.80 4.77 -3.30
N ILE A 50 -4.94 3.61 -3.93
CA ILE A 50 -4.08 3.14 -5.02
C ILE A 50 -4.96 2.63 -6.14
N THR A 51 -4.62 2.96 -7.38
CA THR A 51 -5.20 2.31 -8.57
C THR A 51 -4.24 1.27 -9.11
N PHE A 52 -4.83 0.23 -9.71
CA PHE A 52 -4.14 -0.87 -10.37
C PHE A 52 -4.77 -1.12 -11.74
N GLU A 53 -4.00 -1.76 -12.63
CA GLU A 53 -4.47 -2.23 -13.93
C GLU A 53 -4.32 -3.74 -14.00
N ALA A 54 -5.42 -4.47 -13.83
CA ALA A 54 -5.42 -5.93 -13.83
C ALA A 54 -5.44 -6.47 -15.25
N LYS A 55 -4.34 -7.07 -15.69
CA LYS A 55 -4.12 -7.55 -17.06
C LYS A 55 -4.38 -9.04 -17.19
N ALA A 56 -5.29 -9.42 -18.07
CA ALA A 56 -5.66 -10.82 -18.29
C ALA A 56 -4.47 -11.71 -18.70
N GLU A 57 -3.56 -11.16 -19.51
CA GLU A 57 -2.44 -11.89 -20.11
C GLU A 57 -1.40 -12.31 -19.06
N VAL A 58 -1.31 -11.57 -17.96
CA VAL A 58 -0.32 -11.79 -16.90
C VAL A 58 -0.97 -12.37 -15.64
N MET A 59 -2.19 -11.95 -15.33
CA MET A 59 -2.85 -12.20 -14.05
C MET A 59 -4.06 -13.13 -14.15
N GLY A 60 -4.42 -13.55 -15.39
CA GLY A 60 -5.60 -14.35 -15.64
C GLY A 60 -5.50 -15.79 -15.14
N ASN A 61 -6.61 -16.31 -14.63
CA ASN A 61 -6.79 -17.72 -14.33
C ASN A 61 -7.54 -18.44 -15.48
N PRO A 62 -7.69 -19.78 -15.45
CA PRO A 62 -8.40 -20.52 -16.51
C PRO A 62 -9.85 -20.09 -16.74
N MET A 63 -10.49 -19.43 -15.76
CA MET A 63 -11.85 -18.90 -15.87
C MET A 63 -11.89 -17.46 -16.42
N LYS A 64 -10.77 -16.95 -16.93
CA LYS A 64 -10.61 -15.56 -17.42
C LYS A 64 -10.85 -14.48 -16.35
N GLN A 65 -10.67 -14.85 -15.09
CA GLN A 65 -10.73 -13.96 -13.94
C GLN A 65 -9.30 -13.67 -13.46
N ILE A 66 -9.11 -12.64 -12.66
CA ILE A 66 -7.83 -12.36 -12.03
C ILE A 66 -7.56 -13.39 -10.93
N GLN A 67 -6.42 -14.03 -10.99
CA GLN A 67 -5.99 -15.04 -10.02
C GLN A 67 -5.82 -14.39 -8.63
N GLY A 68 -6.31 -15.09 -7.59
CA GLY A 68 -6.40 -14.54 -6.22
C GLY A 68 -5.08 -14.06 -5.63
N GLY A 69 -3.95 -14.65 -6.01
CA GLY A 69 -2.63 -14.18 -5.59
C GLY A 69 -2.30 -12.77 -6.07
N TYR A 70 -2.77 -12.36 -7.25
CA TYR A 70 -2.60 -10.97 -7.70
C TYR A 70 -3.51 -10.01 -6.94
N LEU A 71 -4.73 -10.42 -6.58
CA LEU A 71 -5.59 -9.62 -5.70
C LEU A 71 -4.96 -9.48 -4.30
N CYS A 72 -4.32 -10.53 -3.78
CA CYS A 72 -3.54 -10.47 -2.55
C CYS A 72 -2.36 -9.50 -2.68
N ALA A 73 -1.62 -9.55 -3.80
CA ALA A 73 -0.50 -8.63 -4.03
C ALA A 73 -0.95 -7.17 -4.07
N MET A 74 -2.09 -6.87 -4.69
CA MET A 74 -2.68 -5.51 -4.69
C MET A 74 -3.04 -5.06 -3.27
N LEU A 75 -3.64 -5.94 -2.47
CA LEU A 75 -3.97 -5.66 -1.07
C LEU A 75 -2.73 -5.45 -0.20
N ASP A 76 -1.69 -6.26 -0.41
CA ASP A 76 -0.41 -6.13 0.28
C ASP A 76 0.28 -4.79 -0.03
N GLU A 77 0.30 -4.38 -1.31
CA GLU A 77 0.78 -3.04 -1.71
C GLU A 77 0.01 -1.93 -0.98
N CYS A 78 -1.33 -2.02 -0.91
CA CYS A 78 -2.14 -1.03 -0.20
C CYS A 78 -1.76 -0.93 1.28
N MET A 79 -1.63 -2.05 1.96
CA MET A 79 -1.30 -2.10 3.38
C MET A 79 0.15 -1.64 3.64
N SER A 80 1.08 -2.05 2.79
CA SER A 80 2.50 -1.67 2.90
C SER A 80 2.71 -0.18 2.67
N VAL A 81 2.04 0.41 1.66
CA VAL A 81 2.12 1.86 1.39
C VAL A 81 1.43 2.66 2.49
N ALA A 82 0.32 2.16 3.07
CA ALA A 82 -0.29 2.79 4.24
C ALA A 82 0.69 2.89 5.42
N CYS A 83 1.55 1.88 5.61
CA CYS A 83 2.62 1.92 6.62
C CYS A 83 3.66 3.00 6.29
N GLN A 84 4.03 3.19 5.02
CA GLN A 84 4.94 4.26 4.61
C GLN A 84 4.31 5.64 4.88
N VAL A 85 3.02 5.81 4.55
CA VAL A 85 2.25 7.04 4.86
C VAL A 85 2.22 7.30 6.36
N ALA A 86 1.87 6.30 7.17
CA ALA A 86 1.79 6.41 8.62
C ALA A 86 3.13 6.78 9.28
N SER A 87 4.24 6.39 8.68
CA SER A 87 5.60 6.72 9.16
C SER A 87 6.15 8.05 8.62
N GLY A 88 5.39 8.79 7.78
CA GLY A 88 5.91 9.95 7.07
C GLY A 88 7.05 9.60 6.12
N MET A 89 7.04 8.43 5.50
CA MET A 89 8.09 7.93 4.60
C MET A 89 9.46 7.74 5.27
N THR A 90 9.49 7.43 6.56
CA THR A 90 10.73 7.14 7.29
C THR A 90 11.01 5.64 7.45
N SER A 91 10.01 4.81 7.20
CA SER A 91 10.09 3.36 7.38
C SER A 91 9.40 2.60 6.26
N VAL A 92 9.88 1.40 5.98
CA VAL A 92 9.13 0.33 5.33
C VAL A 92 8.52 -0.57 6.39
N ALA A 93 7.59 -1.42 6.01
CA ALA A 93 6.99 -2.39 6.93
C ALA A 93 6.75 -3.71 6.20
N PRO A 94 7.78 -4.59 6.12
CA PRO A 94 7.62 -5.92 5.56
C PRO A 94 6.47 -6.67 6.23
N THR A 95 5.60 -7.25 5.42
CA THR A 95 4.44 -8.00 5.88
C THR A 95 4.89 -9.29 6.57
N LEU A 96 4.37 -9.55 7.75
CA LEU A 96 4.62 -10.78 8.51
C LEU A 96 3.53 -11.82 8.25
N GLU A 97 2.29 -11.37 8.21
CA GLU A 97 1.12 -12.22 7.96
C GLU A 97 0.03 -11.38 7.29
N MET A 98 -0.70 -12.00 6.38
CA MET A 98 -1.87 -11.42 5.75
C MET A 98 -2.96 -12.48 5.62
N LYS A 99 -4.18 -12.13 6.03
CA LYS A 99 -5.40 -12.92 5.81
C LYS A 99 -6.27 -12.19 4.80
N THR A 100 -6.61 -12.83 3.70
CA THR A 100 -7.48 -12.27 2.65
C THR A 100 -8.81 -13.02 2.59
N SER A 101 -9.88 -12.26 2.40
CA SER A 101 -11.22 -12.78 2.10
C SER A 101 -11.64 -12.29 0.70
N PHE A 102 -11.95 -13.23 -0.19
CA PHE A 102 -12.44 -12.95 -1.53
C PHE A 102 -13.96 -12.96 -1.52
N LEU A 103 -14.57 -11.84 -1.87
CA LEU A 103 -16.02 -11.63 -1.81
C LEU A 103 -16.66 -11.75 -3.20
N ARG A 104 -15.89 -11.41 -4.25
CA ARG A 104 -16.30 -11.47 -5.66
C ARG A 104 -15.12 -11.83 -6.55
N PRO A 105 -15.37 -12.48 -7.71
CA PRO A 105 -14.33 -12.66 -8.73
C PRO A 105 -13.83 -11.31 -9.24
N GLY A 106 -12.51 -11.14 -9.30
CA GLY A 106 -11.88 -9.98 -9.96
C GLY A 106 -11.87 -10.21 -11.47
N MET A 107 -12.37 -9.25 -12.24
CA MET A 107 -12.27 -9.26 -13.71
C MET A 107 -11.10 -8.37 -14.15
N PRO A 108 -10.49 -8.65 -15.33
CA PRO A 108 -9.49 -7.75 -15.91
C PRO A 108 -10.02 -6.31 -16.07
N GLY A 109 -9.14 -5.33 -15.87
CA GLY A 109 -9.45 -3.92 -15.97
C GLY A 109 -8.99 -3.11 -14.76
N PRO A 110 -9.46 -1.86 -14.63
CA PRO A 110 -9.05 -0.99 -13.54
C PRO A 110 -9.59 -1.50 -12.19
N MET A 111 -8.73 -1.42 -11.17
CA MET A 111 -9.09 -1.72 -9.79
C MET A 111 -8.63 -0.58 -8.87
N ARG A 112 -9.30 -0.42 -7.73
CA ARG A 112 -8.95 0.57 -6.71
C ARG A 112 -8.78 -0.12 -5.37
N GLY A 113 -7.65 0.11 -4.74
CA GLY A 113 -7.35 -0.39 -3.40
C GLY A 113 -7.30 0.74 -2.38
N ILE A 114 -7.71 0.42 -1.16
CA ILE A 114 -7.55 1.28 0.01
C ILE A 114 -6.78 0.50 1.05
N GLY A 115 -5.67 1.08 1.53
CA GLY A 115 -4.90 0.57 2.65
C GLY A 115 -5.02 1.48 3.86
N ARG A 116 -5.01 0.89 5.05
CA ARG A 116 -5.07 1.62 6.31
C ARG A 116 -4.21 0.97 7.38
N VAL A 117 -3.52 1.77 8.18
CA VAL A 117 -2.88 1.31 9.43
C VAL A 117 -3.87 1.50 10.58
N ILE A 118 -4.32 0.39 11.16
CA ILE A 118 -5.21 0.37 12.31
C ILE A 118 -4.45 0.79 13.57
N LYS A 119 -3.23 0.24 13.73
CA LYS A 119 -2.35 0.53 14.86
C LYS A 119 -0.90 0.51 14.39
N TRP A 120 -0.19 1.60 14.63
CA TRP A 120 1.26 1.66 14.48
C TRP A 120 1.92 1.39 15.83
N GLY A 121 2.53 0.23 15.99
CA GLY A 121 3.29 -0.13 17.18
C GLY A 121 4.80 0.01 16.97
N ARG A 122 5.56 -0.10 18.04
CA ARG A 122 7.04 -0.05 18.00
C ARG A 122 7.64 -1.21 17.21
N THR A 123 7.06 -2.39 17.33
CA THR A 123 7.56 -3.65 16.73
C THR A 123 6.60 -4.24 15.72
N ILE A 124 5.30 -4.02 15.86
CA ILE A 124 4.27 -4.55 14.96
C ILE A 124 3.29 -3.44 14.58
N ALA A 125 3.03 -3.30 13.30
CA ALA A 125 1.91 -2.54 12.75
C ALA A 125 0.77 -3.51 12.39
N PHE A 126 -0.46 -3.08 12.65
CA PHE A 126 -1.69 -3.79 12.26
C PHE A 126 -2.35 -3.01 11.13
N THR A 127 -2.67 -3.70 10.05
CA THR A 127 -3.16 -3.10 8.81
C THR A 127 -4.43 -3.74 8.32
N GLU A 128 -5.18 -3.01 7.52
CA GLU A 128 -6.32 -3.52 6.75
C GLU A 128 -6.28 -3.00 5.32
N GLY A 129 -6.85 -3.75 4.40
CA GLY A 129 -6.96 -3.41 2.99
C GLY A 129 -8.31 -3.79 2.41
N GLN A 130 -8.77 -2.99 1.46
CA GLN A 130 -9.97 -3.23 0.66
C GLN A 130 -9.62 -3.07 -0.82
N LEU A 131 -10.16 -3.94 -1.66
CA LEU A 131 -9.96 -3.89 -3.11
C LEU A 131 -11.32 -3.86 -3.82
N PHE A 132 -11.47 -2.91 -4.73
CA PHE A 132 -12.69 -2.66 -5.49
C PHE A 132 -12.41 -2.81 -6.98
N ASP A 133 -13.42 -3.20 -7.74
CA ASP A 133 -13.38 -3.15 -9.21
C ASP A 133 -13.62 -1.73 -9.76
N GLY A 134 -13.57 -1.59 -11.10
CA GLY A 134 -13.80 -0.31 -11.79
C GLY A 134 -15.23 0.25 -11.62
N GLU A 135 -16.18 -0.56 -11.15
CA GLU A 135 -17.56 -0.15 -10.86
C GLU A 135 -17.75 0.17 -9.36
N GLY A 136 -16.68 0.10 -8.54
CA GLY A 136 -16.72 0.37 -7.11
C GLY A 136 -17.28 -0.77 -6.27
N ARG A 137 -17.42 -1.99 -6.80
CA ARG A 137 -17.86 -3.16 -6.04
C ARG A 137 -16.68 -3.76 -5.27
N LEU A 138 -16.87 -4.04 -3.99
CA LEU A 138 -15.84 -4.64 -3.13
C LEU A 138 -15.55 -6.08 -3.58
N LEU A 139 -14.32 -6.34 -4.01
CA LEU A 139 -13.84 -7.64 -4.48
C LEU A 139 -13.26 -8.49 -3.36
N ALA A 140 -12.40 -7.87 -2.55
CA ALA A 140 -11.68 -8.57 -1.49
C ALA A 140 -11.32 -7.61 -0.35
N THR A 141 -11.13 -8.18 0.83
CA THR A 141 -10.60 -7.49 2.01
C THR A 141 -9.41 -8.26 2.57
N ALA A 142 -8.50 -7.55 3.23
CA ALA A 142 -7.41 -8.18 3.95
C ALA A 142 -7.18 -7.50 5.30
N THR A 143 -6.63 -8.28 6.23
CA THR A 143 -6.00 -7.78 7.46
C THR A 143 -4.59 -8.32 7.52
N GLY A 144 -3.66 -7.56 8.06
CA GLY A 144 -2.26 -7.96 8.12
C GLY A 144 -1.52 -7.41 9.30
N THR A 145 -0.38 -8.03 9.57
CA THR A 145 0.64 -7.55 10.49
C THR A 145 1.94 -7.29 9.72
N ALA A 146 2.66 -6.26 10.09
CA ALA A 146 3.89 -5.88 9.43
C ALA A 146 4.94 -5.43 10.46
N LEU A 147 6.22 -5.49 10.09
CA LEU A 147 7.36 -5.12 10.94
C LEU A 147 7.85 -3.72 10.56
N PRO A 148 7.53 -2.65 11.34
CA PRO A 148 8.08 -1.33 11.08
C PRO A 148 9.61 -1.34 11.11
N THR A 149 10.23 -1.02 9.97
CA THR A 149 11.68 -1.03 9.80
C THR A 149 12.14 0.31 9.23
N PRO A 150 12.91 1.11 9.99
CA PRO A 150 13.45 2.37 9.48
C PRO A 150 14.27 2.16 8.19
N PHE A 151 14.13 3.02 7.19
CA PHE A 151 14.85 2.94 5.92
C PHE A 151 16.37 2.82 6.09
N LYS A 152 16.96 3.50 7.09
CA LYS A 152 18.38 3.41 7.41
C LYS A 152 18.86 1.99 7.75
N ASN A 153 17.96 1.12 8.18
CA ASN A 153 18.25 -0.27 8.55
C ASN A 153 17.91 -1.24 7.42
N TYR A 154 17.28 -0.75 6.34
CA TYR A 154 16.92 -1.55 5.18
C TYR A 154 18.05 -1.45 4.16
N LYS A 155 18.95 -2.42 4.18
CA LYS A 155 19.99 -2.56 3.15
C LYS A 155 19.40 -3.37 2.01
N SER A 156 19.25 -2.74 0.84
CA SER A 156 18.95 -3.42 -0.44
C SER A 156 20.11 -4.29 -0.88
#